data_0859f619f9d2e3f8c72f3866b7573648
#
_entry.id   0859f619f9d2e3f8c72f3866b7573648
#
_cell.length_a   1.000
_cell.length_b   1.000
_cell.length_c   1.000
_cell.angle_alpha   90.00
_cell.angle_beta   90.00
_cell.angle_gamma   90.00
#
_symmetry.space_group_name_H-M   'P 1'
#
loop_
_entity.id
_entity.type
_entity.pdbx_description
1 polymer ?
#
loop_
_entity_poly.entity_id
_entity_poly.type
_entity_poly.pdbx_seq_one_letter_code
_entity_poly.pdbx_strand_id
1 'polypeptide(L)'
;MSAPNIDSQELAKWDPDLTARLIDAAGPVAKRWFRSQVRGLESFPAGGGALVVSNHSGGMLTPDVLLFAAAFYRKFGYDRPLYTLGHDALFVGPLSEWAGRIGLIRANREVAARALRTGGVVLVFPGGVYDSYRPTFTQNVVDFSGRTGYVRTAIEADAPIVPAVSIGGQESQLFLTRGTSLAKRLGLKRLRSDILPLTLGFPFGLSVIVPANLPLPTKIVTQALEPIDIAARFGDNPDIGDVDTYIRSVMQTALDRLARQRRFPVLG
;
A
#
# COMPACT_ATOMS: atom_id res chain seq x y z
N MET A 1 -25.97 11.13 24.77
CA MET A 1 -24.67 10.58 24.36
C MET A 1 -24.90 9.80 23.05
N SER A 2 -24.48 10.35 21.92
CA SER A 2 -24.60 9.66 20.62
C SER A 2 -23.71 8.40 20.66
N ALA A 3 -24.21 7.26 20.16
CA ALA A 3 -23.40 6.06 20.03
C ALA A 3 -22.13 6.40 19.25
N PRO A 4 -20.94 5.92 19.66
CA PRO A 4 -19.72 6.19 18.92
C PRO A 4 -19.88 5.64 17.51
N ASN A 5 -19.61 6.49 16.52
CA ASN A 5 -19.68 6.12 15.11
C ASN A 5 -18.70 4.96 14.87
N ILE A 6 -19.12 3.95 14.11
CA ILE A 6 -18.36 2.73 13.80
C ILE A 6 -16.93 3.09 13.35
N ASP A 7 -16.78 4.17 12.60
CA ASP A 7 -15.49 4.66 12.09
C ASP A 7 -14.52 5.11 13.20
N SER A 8 -15.05 5.70 14.28
CA SER A 8 -14.24 6.10 15.45
C SER A 8 -13.74 4.90 16.23
N GLN A 9 -14.56 3.83 16.28
CA GLN A 9 -14.20 2.58 16.96
C GLN A 9 -13.10 1.82 16.17
N GLU A 10 -13.08 1.91 14.85
CA GLU A 10 -12.08 1.25 14.03
C GLU A 10 -10.68 1.88 14.24
N LEU A 11 -10.59 3.20 14.24
CA LEU A 11 -9.33 3.91 14.48
C LEU A 11 -8.84 3.76 15.93
N ALA A 12 -9.74 3.69 16.89
CA ALA A 12 -9.41 3.54 18.31
C ALA A 12 -8.82 2.16 18.66
N LYS A 13 -8.88 1.18 17.76
CA LYS A 13 -8.28 -0.16 17.97
C LYS A 13 -6.76 -0.16 17.89
N TRP A 14 -6.16 0.82 17.22
CA TRP A 14 -4.72 0.84 17.04
C TRP A 14 -3.98 0.83 18.38
N ASP A 15 -3.05 -0.09 18.49
CA ASP A 15 -2.28 -0.38 19.68
C ASP A 15 -0.79 -0.13 19.37
N PRO A 16 -0.22 0.98 19.85
CA PRO A 16 1.17 1.34 19.57
C PRO A 16 2.17 0.32 20.12
N ASP A 17 1.90 -0.26 21.30
CA ASP A 17 2.81 -1.23 21.92
C ASP A 17 2.84 -2.56 21.15
N LEU A 18 1.67 -3.04 20.69
CA LEU A 18 1.61 -4.22 19.84
C LEU A 18 2.28 -3.96 18.50
N THR A 19 2.01 -2.79 17.91
CA THR A 19 2.65 -2.38 16.64
C THR A 19 4.16 -2.33 16.80
N ALA A 20 4.68 -1.73 17.87
CA ALA A 20 6.11 -1.67 18.16
C ALA A 20 6.74 -3.07 18.24
N ARG A 21 6.15 -3.96 19.04
CA ARG A 21 6.67 -5.34 19.19
C ARG A 21 6.72 -6.08 17.86
N LEU A 22 5.70 -5.93 17.02
CA LEU A 22 5.67 -6.60 15.72
C LEU A 22 6.68 -6.00 14.73
N ILE A 23 6.79 -4.69 14.69
CA ILE A 23 7.75 -3.99 13.83
C ILE A 23 9.18 -4.30 14.26
N ASP A 24 9.45 -4.31 15.55
CA ASP A 24 10.79 -4.61 16.09
C ASP A 24 11.20 -6.07 15.86
N ALA A 25 10.24 -7.00 15.88
CA ALA A 25 10.50 -8.41 15.60
C ALA A 25 10.62 -8.69 14.09
N ALA A 26 9.65 -8.25 13.29
CA ALA A 26 9.56 -8.60 11.87
C ALA A 26 10.36 -7.65 10.96
N GLY A 27 10.47 -6.37 11.32
CA GLY A 27 11.11 -5.35 10.50
C GLY A 27 12.57 -5.65 10.17
N PRO A 28 13.46 -5.97 11.13
CA PRO A 28 14.85 -6.32 10.86
C PRO A 28 14.99 -7.56 9.98
N VAL A 29 14.15 -8.58 10.20
CA VAL A 29 14.12 -9.80 9.40
C VAL A 29 13.74 -9.50 7.96
N ALA A 30 12.64 -8.77 7.77
CA ALA A 30 12.18 -8.37 6.43
C ALA A 30 13.21 -7.47 5.74
N LYS A 31 13.79 -6.49 6.45
CA LYS A 31 14.83 -5.61 5.93
C LYS A 31 16.04 -6.41 5.43
N ARG A 32 16.50 -7.40 6.19
CA ARG A 32 17.63 -8.25 5.79
C ARG A 32 17.26 -9.17 4.62
N TRP A 33 16.08 -9.80 4.70
CA TRP A 33 15.60 -10.72 3.65
C TRP A 33 15.49 -10.04 2.31
N PHE A 34 14.84 -8.87 2.27
CA PHE A 34 14.65 -8.10 1.05
C PHE A 34 15.77 -7.09 0.77
N ARG A 35 16.82 -7.04 1.57
CA ARG A 35 17.89 -6.02 1.47
C ARG A 35 17.31 -4.64 1.24
N SER A 36 16.20 -4.36 1.95
CA SER A 36 15.31 -3.26 1.63
C SER A 36 15.88 -1.89 1.98
N GLN A 37 15.50 -0.90 1.21
CA GLN A 37 15.80 0.51 1.43
C GLN A 37 14.50 1.31 1.31
N VAL A 38 14.23 2.15 2.30
CA VAL A 38 13.16 3.15 2.24
C VAL A 38 13.82 4.50 2.29
N ARG A 39 13.57 5.34 1.29
CA ARG A 39 14.19 6.65 1.06
C ARG A 39 13.13 7.75 1.02
N GLY A 40 13.53 9.02 1.17
CA GLY A 40 12.66 10.19 1.00
C GLY A 40 11.77 10.47 2.21
N LEU A 41 11.97 9.78 3.34
CA LEU A 41 11.23 10.11 4.56
C LEU A 41 11.70 11.41 5.23
N GLU A 42 12.83 11.95 4.81
CA GLU A 42 13.36 13.26 5.28
C GLU A 42 12.46 14.42 4.90
N SER A 43 11.82 14.38 3.75
CA SER A 43 10.84 15.38 3.29
C SER A 43 9.40 15.07 3.76
N PHE A 44 9.19 13.96 4.45
CA PHE A 44 7.86 13.56 4.90
C PHE A 44 7.32 14.53 5.95
N PRO A 45 6.02 14.92 5.92
CA PRO A 45 5.45 15.85 6.89
C PRO A 45 5.69 15.38 8.33
N ALA A 46 6.32 16.21 9.15
CA ALA A 46 6.67 15.86 10.53
C ALA A 46 5.45 15.71 11.44
N GLY A 47 4.35 16.39 11.12
CA GLY A 47 3.09 16.36 11.87
C GLY A 47 1.88 16.50 10.96
N GLY A 48 0.69 16.40 11.53
CA GLY A 48 -0.58 16.45 10.81
C GLY A 48 -0.87 15.17 10.01
N GLY A 49 -2.03 15.11 9.36
CA GLY A 49 -2.40 14.00 8.48
C GLY A 49 -1.58 14.01 7.19
N ALA A 50 -1.26 12.83 6.66
CA ALA A 50 -0.64 12.68 5.35
C ALA A 50 -1.14 11.42 4.66
N LEU A 51 -1.54 11.53 3.39
CA LEU A 51 -1.99 10.39 2.60
C LEU A 51 -0.84 9.87 1.75
N VAL A 52 -0.28 8.72 2.11
CA VAL A 52 0.74 8.03 1.32
C VAL A 52 0.06 7.21 0.24
N VAL A 53 0.36 7.52 -1.01
CA VAL A 53 -0.18 6.82 -2.19
C VAL A 53 0.93 6.05 -2.86
N SER A 54 0.83 4.72 -2.90
CA SER A 54 1.88 3.86 -3.43
C SER A 54 1.37 2.87 -4.46
N ASN A 55 2.25 2.44 -5.38
CA ASN A 55 2.03 1.22 -6.15
C ASN A 55 2.21 0.01 -5.24
N HIS A 56 1.49 -1.07 -5.54
CA HIS A 56 1.45 -2.29 -4.73
C HIS A 56 2.15 -3.44 -5.41
N SER A 57 2.88 -4.25 -4.65
CA SER A 57 3.66 -5.36 -5.21
C SER A 57 3.81 -6.53 -4.25
N GLY A 58 4.15 -7.71 -4.78
CA GLY A 58 4.48 -8.89 -3.97
C GLY A 58 3.31 -9.82 -3.66
N GLY A 59 2.19 -9.68 -4.35
CA GLY A 59 1.03 -10.59 -4.23
C GLY A 59 0.33 -10.47 -2.88
N MET A 60 0.04 -11.60 -2.24
CA MET A 60 -0.72 -11.64 -0.98
C MET A 60 0.09 -11.21 0.24
N LEU A 61 1.38 -11.50 0.27
CA LEU A 61 2.22 -11.25 1.45
C LEU A 61 2.79 -9.82 1.53
N THR A 62 2.54 -9.00 0.53
CA THR A 62 2.73 -7.54 0.48
C THR A 62 3.90 -7.00 1.31
N PRO A 63 5.16 -7.35 0.99
CA PRO A 63 6.31 -6.94 1.79
C PRO A 63 6.50 -5.42 1.84
N ASP A 64 6.02 -4.69 0.83
CA ASP A 64 6.06 -3.24 0.74
C ASP A 64 5.37 -2.54 1.93
N VAL A 65 4.25 -3.09 2.42
CA VAL A 65 3.54 -2.56 3.60
C VAL A 65 4.42 -2.63 4.85
N LEU A 66 4.94 -3.81 5.18
CA LEU A 66 5.78 -4.01 6.36
C LEU A 66 7.07 -3.19 6.30
N LEU A 67 7.71 -3.15 5.12
CA LEU A 67 8.97 -2.43 4.94
C LEU A 67 8.79 -0.91 5.09
N PHE A 68 7.70 -0.37 4.53
CA PHE A 68 7.38 1.04 4.69
C PHE A 68 7.03 1.36 6.14
N ALA A 69 6.16 0.57 6.79
CA ALA A 69 5.79 0.76 8.18
C ALA A 69 7.00 0.71 9.14
N ALA A 70 7.89 -0.26 8.94
CA ALA A 70 9.11 -0.37 9.75
C ALA A 70 10.04 0.83 9.60
N ALA A 71 10.16 1.39 8.39
CA ALA A 71 10.95 2.59 8.18
C ALA A 71 10.28 3.84 8.75
N PHE A 72 8.97 3.95 8.60
CA PHE A 72 8.16 5.04 9.12
C PHE A 72 8.27 5.11 10.65
N TYR A 73 7.94 4.03 11.35
CA TYR A 73 7.97 4.02 12.82
C TYR A 73 9.37 4.18 13.40
N ARG A 74 10.40 3.70 12.72
CA ARG A 74 11.80 3.96 13.13
C ARG A 74 12.14 5.45 13.08
N LYS A 75 11.58 6.20 12.14
CA LYS A 75 11.86 7.62 11.97
C LYS A 75 10.99 8.51 12.85
N PHE A 76 9.70 8.22 12.94
CA PHE A 76 8.70 9.08 13.57
C PHE A 76 8.20 8.59 14.93
N GLY A 77 8.63 7.41 15.37
CA GLY A 77 8.14 6.80 16.61
C GLY A 77 6.72 6.26 16.48
N TYR A 78 6.19 5.82 17.61
CA TYR A 78 4.86 5.16 17.69
C TYR A 78 3.76 6.08 18.26
N ASP A 79 4.02 7.39 18.41
CA ASP A 79 3.01 8.36 18.84
C ASP A 79 2.08 8.78 17.70
N ARG A 80 2.50 8.57 16.47
CA ARG A 80 1.76 8.90 15.25
C ARG A 80 1.33 7.65 14.52
N PRO A 81 0.04 7.32 14.48
CA PRO A 81 -0.43 6.11 13.83
C PRO A 81 -0.21 6.11 12.32
N LEU A 82 0.21 4.98 11.79
CA LEU A 82 0.20 4.67 10.36
C LEU A 82 -0.92 3.66 10.11
N TYR A 83 -2.01 4.12 9.49
CA TYR A 83 -3.11 3.28 9.07
C TYR A 83 -2.90 2.80 7.63
N THR A 84 -3.07 1.51 7.40
CA THR A 84 -3.00 0.94 6.04
C THR A 84 -4.38 0.48 5.60
N LEU A 85 -4.84 0.95 4.43
CA LEU A 85 -6.11 0.54 3.88
C LEU A 85 -6.04 -0.89 3.35
N GLY A 86 -6.82 -1.78 3.95
CA GLY A 86 -6.88 -3.19 3.60
C GLY A 86 -8.18 -3.59 2.89
N HIS A 87 -8.11 -4.67 2.11
CA HIS A 87 -9.28 -5.27 1.47
C HIS A 87 -10.20 -5.91 2.52
N ASP A 88 -11.52 -5.86 2.28
CA ASP A 88 -12.55 -6.40 3.20
C ASP A 88 -12.29 -7.83 3.68
N ALA A 89 -11.67 -8.67 2.85
CA ALA A 89 -11.33 -10.04 3.20
C ALA A 89 -10.39 -10.17 4.41
N LEU A 90 -9.63 -9.12 4.76
CA LEU A 90 -8.75 -9.11 5.94
C LEU A 90 -9.52 -8.87 7.24
N PHE A 91 -10.78 -8.46 7.14
CA PHE A 91 -11.61 -8.07 8.29
C PHE A 91 -12.72 -9.07 8.58
N VAL A 92 -12.46 -10.36 8.35
CA VAL A 92 -13.39 -11.45 8.62
C VAL A 92 -12.92 -12.27 9.82
N GLY A 93 -13.85 -12.53 10.77
CA GLY A 93 -13.57 -13.35 11.95
C GLY A 93 -12.54 -12.74 12.92
N PRO A 94 -11.80 -13.57 13.66
CA PRO A 94 -10.86 -13.12 14.70
C PRO A 94 -9.71 -12.26 14.16
N LEU A 95 -9.34 -12.43 12.88
CA LEU A 95 -8.30 -11.64 12.22
C LEU A 95 -8.64 -10.15 12.15
N SER A 96 -9.94 -9.81 12.10
CA SER A 96 -10.41 -8.43 12.04
C SER A 96 -9.98 -7.60 13.25
N GLU A 97 -10.07 -8.18 14.44
CA GLU A 97 -9.68 -7.50 15.69
C GLU A 97 -8.16 -7.24 15.68
N TRP A 98 -7.40 -8.25 15.33
CA TRP A 98 -5.95 -8.19 15.29
C TRP A 98 -5.44 -7.20 14.24
N ALA A 99 -6.06 -7.21 13.05
CA ALA A 99 -5.75 -6.28 11.97
C ALA A 99 -5.94 -4.82 12.42
N GLY A 100 -7.04 -4.49 13.08
CA GLY A 100 -7.28 -3.15 13.61
C GLY A 100 -6.22 -2.69 14.61
N ARG A 101 -5.76 -3.60 15.49
CA ARG A 101 -4.75 -3.27 16.50
C ARG A 101 -3.38 -2.92 15.92
N ILE A 102 -3.06 -3.39 14.72
CA ILE A 102 -1.79 -3.06 14.03
C ILE A 102 -1.96 -1.96 12.96
N GLY A 103 -3.09 -1.24 12.98
CA GLY A 103 -3.34 -0.12 12.09
C GLY A 103 -3.86 -0.51 10.69
N LEU A 104 -4.27 -1.76 10.47
CA LEU A 104 -5.01 -2.10 9.26
C LEU A 104 -6.46 -1.65 9.45
N ILE A 105 -6.97 -0.84 8.52
CA ILE A 105 -8.35 -0.35 8.51
C ILE A 105 -9.00 -0.67 7.16
N ARG A 106 -10.33 -0.76 7.15
CA ARG A 106 -11.07 -1.04 5.91
C ARG A 106 -10.84 0.06 4.89
N ALA A 107 -10.80 -0.31 3.61
CA ALA A 107 -10.69 0.63 2.50
C ALA A 107 -12.00 1.43 2.35
N ASN A 108 -12.27 2.28 3.33
CA ASN A 108 -13.41 3.20 3.41
C ASN A 108 -12.90 4.64 3.39
N ARG A 109 -13.50 5.48 2.54
CA ARG A 109 -13.07 6.87 2.37
C ARG A 109 -13.30 7.71 3.64
N GLU A 110 -14.43 7.52 4.32
CA GLU A 110 -14.79 8.29 5.51
C GLU A 110 -13.85 7.99 6.67
N VAL A 111 -13.53 6.70 6.89
CA VAL A 111 -12.56 6.25 7.90
C VAL A 111 -11.18 6.82 7.60
N ALA A 112 -10.74 6.75 6.34
CA ALA A 112 -9.44 7.28 5.92
C ALA A 112 -9.36 8.80 6.09
N ALA A 113 -10.38 9.56 5.66
CA ALA A 113 -10.41 11.00 5.82
C ALA A 113 -10.42 11.41 7.31
N ARG A 114 -11.11 10.66 8.16
CA ARG A 114 -11.10 10.89 9.61
C ARG A 114 -9.71 10.63 10.21
N ALA A 115 -9.05 9.52 9.82
CA ALA A 115 -7.69 9.21 10.26
C ALA A 115 -6.71 10.35 9.93
N LEU A 116 -6.83 10.91 8.72
CA LEU A 116 -6.03 12.06 8.29
C LEU A 116 -6.32 13.31 9.13
N ARG A 117 -7.60 13.65 9.34
CA ARG A 117 -8.01 14.83 10.14
C ARG A 117 -7.55 14.74 11.60
N THR A 118 -7.38 13.54 12.13
CA THR A 118 -6.85 13.34 13.49
C THR A 118 -5.32 13.31 13.56
N GLY A 119 -4.62 13.62 12.47
CA GLY A 119 -3.16 13.70 12.42
C GLY A 119 -2.47 12.37 12.08
N GLY A 120 -3.23 11.30 11.86
CA GLY A 120 -2.68 10.02 11.43
C GLY A 120 -2.16 10.03 10.00
N VAL A 121 -1.28 9.10 9.70
CA VAL A 121 -0.84 8.82 8.33
C VAL A 121 -1.67 7.68 7.77
N VAL A 122 -2.13 7.82 6.52
CA VAL A 122 -2.86 6.76 5.83
C VAL A 122 -2.06 6.28 4.63
N LEU A 123 -1.75 5.00 4.59
CA LEU A 123 -1.11 4.33 3.45
C LEU A 123 -2.17 3.66 2.59
N VAL A 124 -2.24 4.04 1.33
CA VAL A 124 -3.18 3.48 0.37
C VAL A 124 -2.47 2.98 -0.89
N PHE A 125 -2.95 1.87 -1.39
CA PHE A 125 -2.56 1.28 -2.66
C PHE A 125 -3.76 1.28 -3.59
N PRO A 126 -3.97 2.33 -4.41
CA PRO A 126 -5.22 2.45 -5.19
C PRO A 126 -5.40 1.30 -6.19
N GLY A 127 -4.31 0.76 -6.73
CA GLY A 127 -4.34 -0.42 -7.59
C GLY A 127 -4.79 -1.70 -6.88
N GLY A 128 -4.60 -1.78 -5.55
CA GLY A 128 -5.01 -2.93 -4.72
C GLY A 128 -4.52 -4.26 -5.27
N VAL A 129 -5.37 -5.28 -5.18
CA VAL A 129 -5.06 -6.66 -5.65
C VAL A 129 -4.68 -6.69 -7.13
N TYR A 130 -5.29 -5.80 -7.96
CA TYR A 130 -4.98 -5.72 -9.39
C TYR A 130 -3.52 -5.33 -9.63
N ASP A 131 -2.97 -4.45 -8.82
CA ASP A 131 -1.59 -4.01 -8.90
C ASP A 131 -0.63 -5.02 -8.24
N SER A 132 -0.96 -5.54 -7.05
CA SER A 132 -0.10 -6.48 -6.32
C SER A 132 0.17 -7.79 -7.07
N TYR A 133 -0.77 -8.22 -7.94
CA TYR A 133 -0.63 -9.39 -8.82
C TYR A 133 -0.33 -9.02 -10.27
N ARG A 134 0.29 -7.86 -10.51
CA ARG A 134 0.77 -7.49 -11.83
C ARG A 134 1.75 -8.54 -12.36
N PRO A 135 1.62 -9.01 -13.63
CA PRO A 135 2.58 -9.95 -14.20
C PRO A 135 4.01 -9.42 -14.13
N THR A 136 4.96 -10.27 -13.74
CA THR A 136 6.36 -9.89 -13.53
C THR A 136 6.99 -9.26 -14.77
N PHE A 137 6.61 -9.70 -15.96
CA PHE A 137 7.13 -9.14 -17.22
C PHE A 137 6.50 -7.78 -17.62
N THR A 138 5.48 -7.31 -16.92
CA THR A 138 4.86 -6.00 -17.11
C THR A 138 4.94 -5.13 -15.86
N GLN A 139 5.95 -5.34 -15.06
CA GLN A 139 6.22 -4.57 -13.85
C GLN A 139 6.66 -3.13 -14.16
N ASN A 140 6.87 -2.34 -13.13
CA ASN A 140 7.32 -0.95 -13.22
C ASN A 140 6.35 -0.02 -13.96
N VAL A 141 5.06 -0.25 -13.75
CA VAL A 141 3.98 0.61 -14.26
C VAL A 141 3.10 1.04 -13.11
N VAL A 142 2.84 2.33 -12.99
CA VAL A 142 1.87 2.89 -12.05
C VAL A 142 0.49 2.88 -12.71
N ASP A 143 -0.33 1.92 -12.33
CA ASP A 143 -1.68 1.76 -12.86
C ASP A 143 -2.65 1.42 -11.73
N PHE A 144 -3.53 2.35 -11.44
CA PHE A 144 -4.54 2.23 -10.39
C PHE A 144 -5.88 1.68 -10.90
N SER A 145 -5.93 1.21 -12.15
CA SER A 145 -7.16 0.67 -12.75
C SER A 145 -8.34 1.67 -12.69
N GLY A 146 -8.06 2.95 -12.93
CA GLY A 146 -9.05 4.03 -12.92
C GLY A 146 -9.58 4.44 -11.54
N ARG A 147 -8.96 3.96 -10.45
CA ARG A 147 -9.39 4.28 -9.08
C ARG A 147 -8.80 5.60 -8.63
N THR A 148 -9.65 6.61 -8.46
CA THR A 148 -9.28 7.97 -8.05
C THR A 148 -9.78 8.34 -6.65
N GLY A 149 -10.32 7.38 -5.90
CA GLY A 149 -10.89 7.62 -4.57
C GLY A 149 -9.93 8.27 -3.58
N TYR A 150 -8.64 7.99 -3.69
CA TYR A 150 -7.60 8.56 -2.83
C TYR A 150 -7.49 10.09 -2.98
N VAL A 151 -7.69 10.62 -4.19
CA VAL A 151 -7.68 12.08 -4.42
C VAL A 151 -8.83 12.74 -3.65
N ARG A 152 -10.04 12.16 -3.75
CA ARG A 152 -11.21 12.65 -2.99
C ARG A 152 -10.98 12.61 -1.49
N THR A 153 -10.34 11.54 -0.99
CA THR A 153 -10.00 11.40 0.43
C THR A 153 -9.03 12.49 0.90
N ALA A 154 -8.00 12.79 0.10
CA ALA A 154 -7.03 13.83 0.42
C ALA A 154 -7.67 15.23 0.46
N ILE A 155 -8.49 15.56 -0.55
CA ILE A 155 -9.22 16.84 -0.61
C ILE A 155 -10.19 16.96 0.57
N GLU A 156 -10.98 15.93 0.85
CA GLU A 156 -11.95 15.92 1.95
C GLU A 156 -11.29 16.10 3.32
N ALA A 157 -10.08 15.58 3.47
CA ALA A 157 -9.32 15.65 4.72
C ALA A 157 -8.41 16.87 4.83
N ASP A 158 -8.30 17.67 3.76
CA ASP A 158 -7.32 18.75 3.64
C ASP A 158 -5.90 18.28 4.00
N ALA A 159 -5.52 17.13 3.44
CA ALA A 159 -4.27 16.47 3.75
C ALA A 159 -3.37 16.35 2.50
N PRO A 160 -2.07 16.61 2.62
CA PRO A 160 -1.15 16.44 1.50
C PRO A 160 -1.07 14.98 1.07
N ILE A 161 -0.90 14.76 -0.24
CA ILE A 161 -0.54 13.46 -0.79
C ILE A 161 0.98 13.33 -0.78
N VAL A 162 1.48 12.23 -0.22
CA VAL A 162 2.87 11.81 -0.33
C VAL A 162 2.92 10.64 -1.31
N PRO A 163 3.28 10.88 -2.58
CA PRO A 163 3.44 9.77 -3.52
C PRO A 163 4.63 8.92 -3.08
N ALA A 164 4.48 7.60 -3.18
CA ALA A 164 5.56 6.67 -2.92
C ALA A 164 5.63 5.63 -4.03
N VAL A 165 6.83 5.16 -4.34
CA VAL A 165 7.02 4.11 -5.34
C VAL A 165 7.88 3.00 -4.77
N SER A 166 7.49 1.76 -5.04
CA SER A 166 8.21 0.57 -4.61
C SER A 166 8.57 -0.30 -5.82
N ILE A 167 9.80 -0.79 -5.86
CA ILE A 167 10.32 -1.67 -6.90
C ILE A 167 10.97 -2.90 -6.26
N GLY A 168 10.86 -4.05 -6.89
CA GLY A 168 11.47 -5.30 -6.42
C GLY A 168 10.49 -6.32 -5.84
N GLY A 169 9.29 -5.91 -5.47
CA GLY A 169 8.29 -6.82 -4.95
C GLY A 169 7.73 -7.79 -5.99
N GLN A 170 7.65 -7.36 -7.25
CA GLN A 170 7.14 -8.22 -8.34
C GLN A 170 8.11 -9.32 -8.78
N GLU A 171 9.37 -9.25 -8.35
CA GLU A 171 10.35 -10.33 -8.57
C GLU A 171 10.38 -11.35 -7.42
N SER A 172 9.63 -11.11 -6.35
CA SER A 172 9.59 -12.03 -5.20
C SER A 172 8.93 -13.37 -5.52
N GLN A 173 8.14 -13.41 -6.58
CA GLN A 173 7.54 -14.60 -7.18
C GLN A 173 7.43 -14.36 -8.69
N LEU A 174 7.20 -15.41 -9.46
CA LEU A 174 6.85 -15.24 -10.87
C LEU A 174 5.33 -15.11 -11.00
N PHE A 175 4.84 -13.89 -11.15
CA PHE A 175 3.45 -13.59 -11.45
C PHE A 175 3.20 -13.76 -12.95
N LEU A 176 2.51 -14.83 -13.33
CA LEU A 176 2.31 -15.19 -14.74
C LEU A 176 1.17 -14.37 -15.37
N THR A 177 0.06 -14.26 -14.67
CA THR A 177 -1.13 -13.53 -15.13
C THR A 177 -2.03 -13.15 -13.97
N ARG A 178 -2.80 -12.06 -14.15
CA ARG A 178 -3.92 -11.72 -13.24
C ARG A 178 -5.12 -12.65 -13.39
N GLY A 179 -5.21 -13.42 -14.47
CA GLY A 179 -6.30 -14.36 -14.73
C GLY A 179 -7.67 -13.71 -14.82
N THR A 180 -7.78 -12.48 -15.28
CA THR A 180 -9.04 -11.71 -15.35
C THR A 180 -10.09 -12.42 -16.22
N SER A 181 -9.68 -12.99 -17.35
CA SER A 181 -10.58 -13.75 -18.24
C SER A 181 -11.09 -15.03 -17.57
N LEU A 182 -10.23 -15.71 -16.81
CA LEU A 182 -10.60 -16.92 -16.08
C LEU A 182 -11.54 -16.58 -14.92
N ALA A 183 -11.24 -15.54 -14.16
CA ALA A 183 -12.10 -15.04 -13.09
C ALA A 183 -13.51 -14.70 -13.61
N LYS A 184 -13.58 -14.02 -14.76
CA LYS A 184 -14.85 -13.70 -15.42
C LYS A 184 -15.62 -14.96 -15.86
N ARG A 185 -14.94 -15.93 -16.48
CA ARG A 185 -15.55 -17.19 -16.90
C ARG A 185 -16.09 -18.01 -15.73
N LEU A 186 -15.40 -18.01 -14.61
CA LEU A 186 -15.80 -18.70 -13.38
C LEU A 186 -16.81 -17.92 -12.54
N GLY A 187 -17.21 -16.73 -12.96
CA GLY A 187 -18.20 -15.92 -12.25
C GLY A 187 -17.72 -15.40 -10.89
N LEU A 188 -16.41 -15.30 -10.67
CA LEU A 188 -15.81 -14.89 -9.39
C LEU A 188 -16.17 -13.46 -8.98
N LYS A 189 -16.72 -12.67 -9.88
CA LYS A 189 -17.28 -11.36 -9.58
C LYS A 189 -18.35 -11.41 -8.48
N ARG A 190 -19.09 -12.53 -8.37
CA ARG A 190 -20.04 -12.78 -7.27
C ARG A 190 -19.36 -12.86 -5.91
N LEU A 191 -18.09 -13.26 -5.88
CA LEU A 191 -17.21 -13.30 -4.70
C LEU A 191 -16.37 -12.02 -4.56
N ARG A 192 -16.74 -10.94 -5.26
CA ARG A 192 -16.00 -9.65 -5.29
C ARG A 192 -14.54 -9.79 -5.72
N SER A 193 -14.21 -10.78 -6.55
CA SER A 193 -12.90 -10.95 -7.12
C SER A 193 -12.94 -10.81 -8.64
N ASP A 194 -12.22 -9.80 -9.16
CA ASP A 194 -12.08 -9.56 -10.60
C ASP A 194 -10.85 -10.28 -11.18
N ILE A 195 -10.05 -10.94 -10.33
CA ILE A 195 -8.84 -11.64 -10.73
C ILE A 195 -8.81 -13.07 -10.15
N LEU A 196 -8.15 -13.97 -10.86
CA LEU A 196 -7.69 -15.27 -10.39
C LEU A 196 -6.23 -15.45 -10.84
N PRO A 197 -5.28 -14.85 -10.10
CA PRO A 197 -3.90 -14.79 -10.53
C PRO A 197 -3.26 -16.17 -10.54
N LEU A 198 -2.35 -16.39 -11.48
CA LEU A 198 -1.46 -17.55 -11.49
C LEU A 198 -0.05 -17.09 -11.14
N THR A 199 0.53 -17.74 -10.15
CA THR A 199 1.88 -17.45 -9.67
C THR A 199 2.70 -18.74 -9.63
N LEU A 200 4.00 -18.61 -9.84
CA LEU A 200 4.95 -19.71 -9.66
C LEU A 200 5.99 -19.28 -8.62
N GLY A 201 6.16 -20.10 -7.58
CA GLY A 201 7.09 -19.79 -6.50
C GLY A 201 7.31 -20.97 -5.56
N PHE A 202 8.01 -20.74 -4.48
CA PHE A 202 8.29 -21.73 -3.44
C PHE A 202 7.36 -21.50 -2.23
N PRO A 203 6.88 -22.53 -1.52
CA PRO A 203 7.13 -23.98 -1.75
C PRO A 203 6.09 -24.67 -2.67
N PHE A 204 5.01 -23.99 -3.05
CA PHE A 204 3.84 -24.66 -3.65
C PHE A 204 3.90 -24.75 -5.18
N GLY A 205 4.96 -24.19 -5.82
CA GLY A 205 5.05 -24.19 -7.27
C GLY A 205 3.98 -23.30 -7.92
N LEU A 206 3.26 -23.84 -8.88
CA LEU A 206 2.15 -23.15 -9.53
C LEU A 206 0.96 -23.06 -8.55
N SER A 207 0.57 -21.85 -8.23
CA SER A 207 -0.52 -21.58 -7.30
C SER A 207 -1.36 -20.38 -7.75
N VAL A 208 -2.49 -20.22 -7.09
CA VAL A 208 -3.37 -19.05 -7.16
C VAL A 208 -3.15 -18.18 -5.91
N ILE A 209 -4.18 -17.52 -5.40
CA ILE A 209 -4.08 -16.66 -4.22
C ILE A 209 -3.69 -17.50 -2.97
N VAL A 210 -4.28 -18.69 -2.83
CA VAL A 210 -4.04 -19.60 -1.69
C VAL A 210 -3.86 -21.02 -2.25
N PRO A 211 -2.82 -21.76 -1.81
CA PRO A 211 -1.79 -21.38 -0.85
C PRO A 211 -0.83 -20.33 -1.44
N ALA A 212 -0.45 -19.36 -0.60
CA ALA A 212 0.45 -18.30 -1.03
C ALA A 212 1.91 -18.79 -1.01
N ASN A 213 2.62 -18.61 -2.12
CA ASN A 213 4.06 -18.84 -2.17
C ASN A 213 4.81 -17.83 -1.31
N LEU A 214 5.92 -18.25 -0.71
CA LEU A 214 6.80 -17.38 0.05
C LEU A 214 7.57 -16.45 -0.87
N PRO A 215 7.73 -15.18 -0.50
CA PRO A 215 8.49 -14.24 -1.32
C PRO A 215 9.99 -14.55 -1.29
N LEU A 216 10.59 -14.62 -2.47
CA LEU A 216 12.05 -14.75 -2.62
C LEU A 216 12.78 -13.51 -2.09
N PRO A 217 14.06 -13.63 -1.71
CA PRO A 217 14.86 -12.51 -1.16
C PRO A 217 15.30 -11.52 -2.25
N THR A 218 14.36 -10.88 -2.88
CA THR A 218 14.62 -9.81 -3.86
C THR A 218 14.97 -8.50 -3.16
N LYS A 219 15.69 -7.61 -3.84
CA LYS A 219 15.96 -6.29 -3.30
C LYS A 219 14.78 -5.36 -3.53
N ILE A 220 14.16 -4.90 -2.45
CA ILE A 220 13.04 -3.96 -2.50
C ILE A 220 13.52 -2.56 -2.13
N VAL A 221 13.25 -1.59 -3.01
CA VAL A 221 13.52 -0.18 -2.77
C VAL A 221 12.20 0.58 -2.83
N THR A 222 11.87 1.26 -1.74
CA THR A 222 10.72 2.16 -1.68
C THR A 222 11.22 3.59 -1.55
N GLN A 223 10.66 4.51 -2.33
CA GLN A 223 10.97 5.93 -2.27
C GLN A 223 9.71 6.74 -2.04
N ALA A 224 9.62 7.42 -0.91
CA ALA A 224 8.66 8.49 -0.70
C ALA A 224 9.14 9.73 -1.47
N LEU A 225 8.19 10.45 -2.08
CA LEU A 225 8.46 11.66 -2.85
C LEU A 225 8.02 12.89 -2.05
N GLU A 226 8.30 14.07 -2.58
CA GLU A 226 7.88 15.32 -1.95
C GLU A 226 6.36 15.36 -1.75
N PRO A 227 5.88 15.82 -0.62
CA PRO A 227 4.47 16.00 -0.36
C PRO A 227 3.85 16.97 -1.36
N ILE A 228 2.65 16.65 -1.82
CA ILE A 228 1.90 17.47 -2.77
C ILE A 228 0.68 18.00 -2.04
N ASP A 229 0.66 19.31 -1.84
CA ASP A 229 -0.52 20.06 -1.41
C ASP A 229 -1.41 20.28 -2.63
N ILE A 230 -2.63 19.71 -2.59
CA ILE A 230 -3.55 19.74 -3.72
C ILE A 230 -4.09 21.15 -3.92
N ALA A 231 -4.50 21.83 -2.85
CA ALA A 231 -5.06 23.16 -2.93
C ALA A 231 -4.03 24.19 -3.43
N ALA A 232 -2.81 24.14 -2.90
CA ALA A 232 -1.72 25.00 -3.35
C ALA A 232 -1.35 24.80 -4.82
N ARG A 233 -1.50 23.57 -5.35
CA ARG A 233 -1.09 23.26 -6.72
C ARG A 233 -2.19 23.39 -7.75
N PHE A 234 -3.43 23.03 -7.41
CA PHE A 234 -4.56 22.92 -8.34
C PHE A 234 -5.70 23.90 -8.04
N GLY A 235 -5.55 24.72 -6.96
CA GLY A 235 -6.60 25.62 -6.49
C GLY A 235 -7.69 24.94 -5.67
N ASP A 236 -8.72 25.70 -5.30
CA ASP A 236 -9.74 25.27 -4.33
C ASP A 236 -10.74 24.24 -4.89
N ASN A 237 -10.86 24.11 -6.20
CA ASN A 237 -11.79 23.19 -6.83
C ASN A 237 -11.11 22.38 -7.95
N PRO A 238 -10.17 21.49 -7.59
CA PRO A 238 -9.37 20.75 -8.55
C PRO A 238 -10.18 19.66 -9.27
N ASP A 239 -9.93 19.46 -10.55
CA ASP A 239 -10.43 18.27 -11.26
C ASP A 239 -9.71 17.00 -10.73
N ILE A 240 -10.50 16.00 -10.36
CA ILE A 240 -9.98 14.75 -9.77
C ILE A 240 -9.12 13.98 -10.77
N GLY A 241 -9.47 14.01 -12.06
CA GLY A 241 -8.72 13.32 -13.11
C GLY A 241 -7.37 13.98 -13.37
N ASP A 242 -7.32 15.31 -13.33
CA ASP A 242 -6.08 16.06 -13.49
C ASP A 242 -5.11 15.79 -12.33
N VAL A 243 -5.62 15.82 -11.09
CA VAL A 243 -4.82 15.47 -9.91
C VAL A 243 -4.30 14.04 -10.00
N ASP A 244 -5.16 13.06 -10.30
CA ASP A 244 -4.77 11.65 -10.44
C ASP A 244 -3.70 11.47 -11.54
N THR A 245 -3.90 12.12 -12.68
CA THR A 245 -2.96 12.06 -13.80
C THR A 245 -1.59 12.62 -13.40
N TYR A 246 -1.58 13.75 -12.71
CA TYR A 246 -0.34 14.35 -12.20
C TYR A 246 0.35 13.44 -11.20
N ILE A 247 -0.35 12.94 -10.18
CA ILE A 247 0.21 12.05 -9.15
C ILE A 247 0.82 10.80 -9.80
N ARG A 248 0.10 10.15 -10.70
CA ARG A 248 0.62 8.97 -11.41
C ARG A 248 1.83 9.29 -12.28
N SER A 249 1.87 10.45 -12.93
CA SER A 249 3.02 10.87 -13.74
C SER A 249 4.28 11.08 -12.91
N VAL A 250 4.14 11.74 -11.75
CA VAL A 250 5.23 11.92 -10.79
C VAL A 250 5.74 10.57 -10.27
N MET A 251 4.82 9.68 -9.90
CA MET A 251 5.15 8.33 -9.46
C MET A 251 5.83 7.52 -10.58
N GLN A 252 5.30 7.54 -11.82
CA GLN A 252 5.90 6.81 -12.94
C GLN A 252 7.32 7.27 -13.22
N THR A 253 7.55 8.60 -13.22
CA THR A 253 8.89 9.17 -13.41
C THR A 253 9.88 8.67 -12.35
N ALA A 254 9.44 8.62 -11.09
CA ALA A 254 10.27 8.11 -9.99
C ALA A 254 10.52 6.60 -10.11
N LEU A 255 9.50 5.83 -10.45
CA LEU A 255 9.61 4.38 -10.66
C LEU A 255 10.55 4.03 -11.80
N ASP A 256 10.46 4.76 -12.92
CA ASP A 256 11.39 4.62 -14.06
C ASP A 256 12.82 4.93 -13.68
N ARG A 257 13.03 5.94 -12.82
CA ARG A 257 14.35 6.28 -12.28
C ARG A 257 14.91 5.13 -11.45
N LEU A 258 14.11 4.56 -10.54
CA LEU A 258 14.52 3.40 -9.75
C LEU A 258 14.82 2.19 -10.64
N ALA A 259 14.01 1.95 -11.68
CA ALA A 259 14.23 0.87 -12.63
C ALA A 259 15.59 1.01 -13.37
N ARG A 260 15.91 2.23 -13.83
CA ARG A 260 17.21 2.49 -14.48
C ARG A 260 18.41 2.36 -13.55
N GLN A 261 18.25 2.58 -12.26
CA GLN A 261 19.31 2.46 -11.25
C GLN A 261 19.62 1.00 -10.90
N ARG A 262 18.70 0.08 -11.20
CA ARG A 262 18.87 -1.35 -10.90
C ARG A 262 19.68 -2.04 -11.99
N ARG A 263 20.82 -2.59 -11.61
CA ARG A 263 21.66 -3.35 -12.52
C ARG A 263 21.10 -4.75 -12.81
N PHE A 264 20.54 -5.37 -11.77
CA PHE A 264 19.94 -6.70 -11.86
C PHE A 264 18.57 -6.69 -11.15
N PRO A 265 17.51 -7.16 -11.78
CA PRO A 265 16.15 -7.10 -11.20
C PRO A 265 16.02 -7.72 -9.82
N VAL A 266 16.57 -8.92 -9.59
CA VAL A 266 16.47 -9.64 -8.31
C VAL A 266 17.54 -9.17 -7.31
N LEU A 267 18.73 -8.91 -7.76
CA LEU A 267 19.87 -8.57 -6.90
C LEU A 267 19.93 -7.09 -6.56
N GLY A 268 19.45 -6.22 -7.43
CA GLY A 268 19.37 -4.77 -7.26
C GLY A 268 20.55 -4.00 -7.84
#